data_2c198e3b4e42e1b213841ba722d6af54
#
_entry.id   2c198e3b4e42e1b213841ba722d6af54
#
_cell.length_a   1.000
_cell.length_b   1.000
_cell.length_c   1.000
_cell.angle_alpha   90.00
_cell.angle_beta   90.00
_cell.angle_gamma   90.00
#
_symmetry.space_group_name_H-M   'P 1'
#
loop_
_entity.id
_entity.type
_entity.pdbx_description
1 polymer ?
#
loop_
_entity_poly.entity_id
_entity_poly.type
_entity_poly.pdbx_seq_one_letter_code
_entity_poly.pdbx_strand_id
1 'polypeptide(L)'
;MSTKKLSVFATLNDINVNEFKEKKGNYDYLSWSDALQLVLNNYPDTIWETHEFDHPGVDELGGWIKAPYMKTEAGCFVKVSVTIDGITRTEVHAVMDNFNKAVKSPTATQINNSIKRCLVKCFALFGLGLYIYRGEDLPEIDTPKAITEEQYKYLMSLIKDKDESFKKSIETAISNQKLNSNNVDAYIKQFSNKNKKESKEKK
;
A
#
# COMPACT_ATOMS: atom_id res chain seq x y z
N MET A 1 -40.65 24.80 -1.12
CA MET A 1 -40.14 23.43 -0.94
C MET A 1 -38.72 23.55 -0.37
N SER A 2 -38.47 23.10 0.87
CA SER A 2 -37.13 23.13 1.45
C SER A 2 -36.29 22.04 0.79
N THR A 3 -35.36 22.42 -0.06
CA THR A 3 -34.36 21.49 -0.60
C THR A 3 -33.53 20.97 0.58
N LYS A 4 -33.66 19.70 0.88
CA LYS A 4 -32.91 19.04 1.95
C LYS A 4 -31.41 19.17 1.61
N LYS A 5 -30.65 19.98 2.38
CA LYS A 5 -29.20 20.11 2.20
C LYS A 5 -28.56 18.72 2.31
N LEU A 6 -27.78 18.31 1.30
CA LEU A 6 -27.03 17.06 1.36
C LEU A 6 -26.04 17.10 2.52
N SER A 7 -25.76 15.96 3.12
CA SER A 7 -24.71 15.88 4.14
C SER A 7 -23.33 16.08 3.49
N VAL A 8 -22.35 16.51 4.28
CA VAL A 8 -20.94 16.63 3.83
C VAL A 8 -20.49 15.35 3.16
N PHE A 9 -20.78 14.20 3.78
CA PHE A 9 -20.42 12.90 3.22
C PHE A 9 -21.08 12.64 1.86
N ALA A 10 -22.37 12.90 1.73
CA ALA A 10 -23.05 12.67 0.45
C ALA A 10 -22.50 13.56 -0.67
N THR A 11 -22.24 14.82 -0.36
CA THR A 11 -21.65 15.78 -1.34
C THR A 11 -20.27 15.34 -1.80
N LEU A 12 -19.37 15.01 -0.87
CA LEU A 12 -17.99 14.66 -1.21
C LEU A 12 -17.88 13.25 -1.82
N ASN A 13 -18.77 12.32 -1.43
CA ASN A 13 -18.78 10.96 -1.99
C ASN A 13 -19.31 10.90 -3.43
N ASP A 14 -20.08 11.91 -3.84
CA ASP A 14 -20.58 12.02 -5.22
C ASP A 14 -19.53 12.57 -6.19
N ILE A 15 -18.43 13.11 -5.69
CA ILE A 15 -17.33 13.63 -6.51
C ILE A 15 -16.57 12.46 -7.15
N ASN A 16 -16.56 12.44 -8.50
CA ASN A 16 -15.76 11.48 -9.24
C ASN A 16 -14.27 11.91 -9.25
N VAL A 17 -13.43 11.22 -8.48
CA VAL A 17 -11.98 11.52 -8.44
C VAL A 17 -11.17 10.70 -9.47
N ASN A 18 -11.80 9.95 -10.37
CA ASN A 18 -11.08 9.10 -11.32
C ASN A 18 -10.20 9.89 -12.30
N GLU A 19 -10.55 11.13 -12.58
CA GLU A 19 -9.75 12.01 -13.46
C GLU A 19 -8.51 12.60 -12.76
N PHE A 20 -8.49 12.55 -11.43
CA PHE A 20 -7.41 13.11 -10.58
C PHE A 20 -6.51 12.03 -9.99
N LYS A 21 -6.87 10.75 -10.16
CA LYS A 21 -6.09 9.66 -9.58
C LYS A 21 -4.93 9.25 -10.46
N GLU A 22 -3.82 8.94 -9.82
CA GLU A 22 -2.63 8.38 -10.44
C GLU A 22 -2.42 6.94 -10.00
N LYS A 23 -1.75 6.14 -10.83
CA LYS A 23 -1.29 4.80 -10.44
C LYS A 23 0.07 4.87 -9.77
N LYS A 24 0.18 4.31 -8.56
CA LYS A 24 1.47 4.06 -7.88
C LYS A 24 1.58 2.58 -7.56
N GLY A 25 2.28 1.85 -8.43
CA GLY A 25 2.28 0.38 -8.40
C GLY A 25 0.88 -0.17 -8.68
N ASN A 26 0.38 -1.01 -7.78
CA ASN A 26 -0.96 -1.60 -7.89
C ASN A 26 -2.07 -0.75 -7.26
N TYR A 27 -1.73 0.39 -6.64
CA TYR A 27 -2.69 1.22 -5.91
C TYR A 27 -3.07 2.47 -6.69
N ASP A 28 -4.33 2.87 -6.57
CA ASP A 28 -4.80 4.17 -6.98
C ASP A 28 -4.37 5.21 -5.93
N TYR A 29 -3.93 6.37 -6.39
CA TYR A 29 -3.44 7.44 -5.54
C TYR A 29 -4.11 8.76 -5.94
N LEU A 30 -4.71 9.44 -4.98
CA LEU A 30 -5.19 10.80 -5.13
C LEU A 30 -4.17 11.74 -4.50
N SER A 31 -3.68 12.72 -5.30
CA SER A 31 -2.71 13.68 -4.78
C SER A 31 -3.33 14.53 -3.67
N TRP A 32 -2.52 14.96 -2.70
CA TRP A 32 -3.01 15.79 -1.60
C TRP A 32 -3.49 17.17 -2.10
N SER A 33 -2.90 17.69 -3.17
CA SER A 33 -3.27 18.98 -3.77
C SER A 33 -4.63 18.90 -4.43
N ASP A 34 -4.90 17.86 -5.21
CA ASP A 34 -6.19 17.67 -5.87
C ASP A 34 -7.29 17.38 -4.84
N ALA A 35 -7.00 16.54 -3.85
CA ALA A 35 -7.92 16.26 -2.75
C ALA A 35 -8.30 17.55 -2.00
N LEU A 36 -7.32 18.37 -1.64
CA LEU A 36 -7.53 19.64 -0.95
C LEU A 36 -8.34 20.62 -1.82
N GLN A 37 -7.99 20.75 -3.10
CA GLN A 37 -8.71 21.60 -4.04
C GLN A 37 -10.19 21.19 -4.16
N LEU A 38 -10.47 19.90 -4.31
CA LEU A 38 -11.83 19.37 -4.40
C LEU A 38 -12.64 19.64 -3.13
N VAL A 39 -12.01 19.49 -1.95
CA VAL A 39 -12.68 19.81 -0.69
C VAL A 39 -12.96 21.31 -0.58
N LEU A 40 -11.97 22.17 -0.82
CA LEU A 40 -12.13 23.61 -0.66
C LEU A 40 -13.08 24.24 -1.70
N ASN A 41 -13.21 23.65 -2.89
CA ASN A 41 -14.20 24.07 -3.88
C ASN A 41 -15.64 23.87 -3.38
N ASN A 42 -15.89 22.85 -2.54
CA ASN A 42 -17.21 22.54 -2.01
C ASN A 42 -17.42 23.11 -0.60
N TYR A 43 -16.35 23.19 0.19
CA TYR A 43 -16.34 23.60 1.60
C TYR A 43 -15.13 24.52 1.86
N PRO A 44 -15.19 25.81 1.46
CA PRO A 44 -14.06 26.75 1.54
C PRO A 44 -13.61 27.01 2.97
N ASP A 45 -14.51 26.88 3.96
CA ASP A 45 -14.20 27.09 5.39
C ASP A 45 -13.63 25.84 6.06
N THR A 46 -13.18 24.83 5.29
CA THR A 46 -12.54 23.65 5.83
C THR A 46 -11.24 24.00 6.52
N ILE A 47 -11.08 23.54 7.75
CA ILE A 47 -9.84 23.66 8.51
C ILE A 47 -9.25 22.28 8.79
N TRP A 48 -7.93 22.21 8.92
CA TRP A 48 -7.24 21.01 9.31
C TRP A 48 -6.10 21.32 10.27
N GLU A 49 -5.79 20.35 11.10
CA GLU A 49 -4.75 20.41 12.11
C GLU A 49 -3.87 19.17 12.02
N THR A 50 -2.55 19.37 11.98
CA THR A 50 -1.58 18.31 12.23
C THR A 50 -1.26 18.30 13.73
N HIS A 51 -1.55 17.18 14.41
CA HIS A 51 -1.31 17.08 15.83
C HIS A 51 0.19 17.00 16.12
N GLU A 52 0.60 17.70 17.15
CA GLU A 52 1.95 17.65 17.68
C GLU A 52 1.99 16.81 18.96
N PHE A 53 3.12 16.16 19.17
CA PHE A 53 3.37 15.27 20.31
C PHE A 53 4.62 15.71 21.03
N ASP A 54 4.66 15.46 22.35
CA ASP A 54 5.88 15.64 23.13
C ASP A 54 6.93 14.64 22.65
N HIS A 55 8.06 15.15 22.19
CA HIS A 55 9.16 14.37 21.69
C HIS A 55 10.33 14.42 22.66
N PRO A 56 10.99 13.26 22.96
CA PRO A 56 12.19 13.28 23.78
C PRO A 56 13.30 14.00 23.04
N GLY A 57 13.46 15.22 23.39
CA GLY A 57 14.48 16.15 22.94
C GLY A 57 14.43 17.29 23.90
N VAL A 58 15.57 17.84 24.25
CA VAL A 58 15.65 19.04 25.10
C VAL A 58 15.85 20.22 24.17
N ASP A 59 14.96 21.20 24.28
CA ASP A 59 15.27 22.55 23.81
C ASP A 59 16.42 23.13 24.65
N GLU A 60 16.91 24.29 24.28
CA GLU A 60 18.01 24.98 24.99
C GLU A 60 17.70 25.27 26.47
N LEU A 61 16.44 25.14 26.89
CA LEU A 61 15.94 25.40 28.24
C LEU A 61 15.59 24.11 29.00
N GLY A 62 15.80 22.91 28.41
CA GLY A 62 15.48 21.61 29.00
C GLY A 62 14.02 21.20 28.90
N GLY A 63 13.21 21.86 28.03
CA GLY A 63 11.82 21.54 27.78
C GLY A 63 11.62 20.45 26.72
N TRP A 64 10.39 19.90 26.67
CA TRP A 64 10.00 18.95 25.64
C TRP A 64 9.81 19.65 24.30
N ILE A 65 10.39 19.07 23.25
CA ILE A 65 10.18 19.55 21.88
C ILE A 65 8.87 18.99 21.35
N LYS A 66 8.08 19.83 20.69
CA LYS A 66 6.89 19.38 19.95
C LYS A 66 7.29 18.90 18.57
N ALA A 67 6.80 17.73 18.18
CA ALA A 67 7.01 17.16 16.86
C ALA A 67 5.70 16.68 16.25
N PRO A 68 5.52 16.79 14.91
CA PRO A 68 4.27 16.40 14.24
C PRO A 68 4.15 14.89 14.03
N TYR A 69 4.83 14.09 14.84
CA TYR A 69 4.76 12.62 14.80
C TYR A 69 5.01 12.03 16.20
N MET A 70 4.41 10.88 16.45
CA MET A 70 4.68 10.07 17.64
C MET A 70 5.60 8.91 17.28
N LYS A 71 6.61 8.68 18.13
CA LYS A 71 7.51 7.52 18.05
C LYS A 71 7.06 6.43 19.04
N THR A 72 6.96 5.20 18.54
CA THR A 72 6.66 3.99 19.33
C THR A 72 7.66 2.88 19.01
N GLU A 73 7.61 1.78 19.76
CA GLU A 73 8.40 0.59 19.45
C GLU A 73 8.00 -0.07 18.12
N ALA A 74 6.72 0.04 17.73
CA ALA A 74 6.20 -0.50 16.48
C ALA A 74 6.55 0.35 15.24
N GLY A 75 6.93 1.62 15.43
CA GLY A 75 7.21 2.57 14.36
C GLY A 75 6.73 3.97 14.73
N CYS A 76 6.74 4.88 13.77
CA CYS A 76 6.24 6.23 13.95
C CYS A 76 4.88 6.41 13.25
N PHE A 77 4.07 7.33 13.76
CA PHE A 77 2.81 7.72 13.13
C PHE A 77 2.57 9.22 13.22
N VAL A 78 1.74 9.73 12.33
CA VAL A 78 1.21 11.09 12.32
C VAL A 78 -0.29 11.06 12.56
N LYS A 79 -0.85 12.18 13.00
CA LYS A 79 -2.29 12.31 13.26
C LYS A 79 -2.76 13.64 12.70
N VAL A 80 -3.84 13.63 11.93
CA VAL A 80 -4.46 14.81 11.32
C VAL A 80 -5.94 14.83 11.65
N SER A 81 -6.45 15.98 12.03
CA SER A 81 -7.87 16.26 12.14
C SER A 81 -8.31 17.22 11.06
N VAL A 82 -9.51 17.00 10.54
CA VAL A 82 -10.18 17.88 9.55
C VAL A 82 -11.56 18.22 10.08
N THR A 83 -11.93 19.49 9.98
CA THR A 83 -13.27 19.96 10.34
C THR A 83 -13.93 20.57 9.10
N ILE A 84 -15.08 20.02 8.72
CA ILE A 84 -15.92 20.46 7.60
C ILE A 84 -17.34 20.67 8.10
N ASP A 85 -17.88 21.86 7.91
CA ASP A 85 -19.27 22.24 8.29
C ASP A 85 -19.55 21.89 9.79
N GLY A 86 -18.57 22.15 10.66
CA GLY A 86 -18.65 21.88 12.12
C GLY A 86 -18.44 20.43 12.55
N ILE A 87 -18.24 19.51 11.61
CA ILE A 87 -17.97 18.10 11.89
C ILE A 87 -16.45 17.86 11.86
N THR A 88 -15.89 17.35 12.94
CA THR A 88 -14.46 16.98 12.99
C THR A 88 -14.28 15.48 12.87
N ARG A 89 -13.35 15.09 12.00
CA ARG A 89 -12.87 13.71 11.86
C ARG A 89 -11.35 13.68 12.00
N THR A 90 -10.85 12.57 12.49
CA THR A 90 -9.42 12.40 12.78
C THR A 90 -8.95 11.09 12.19
N GLU A 91 -7.78 11.14 11.57
CA GLU A 91 -7.09 9.99 10.98
C GLU A 91 -5.70 9.84 11.59
N VAL A 92 -5.22 8.62 11.70
CA VAL A 92 -3.86 8.27 12.13
C VAL A 92 -3.20 7.47 11.01
N HIS A 93 -1.99 7.86 10.62
CA HIS A 93 -1.28 7.22 9.52
C HIS A 93 0.16 6.89 9.94
N ALA A 94 0.58 5.64 9.69
CA ALA A 94 1.97 5.24 9.95
C ALA A 94 2.94 6.03 9.07
N VAL A 95 4.10 6.38 9.62
CA VAL A 95 5.22 6.87 8.81
C VAL A 95 5.86 5.66 8.14
N MET A 96 5.82 5.63 6.81
CA MET A 96 6.22 4.49 6.01
C MET A 96 7.35 4.83 5.04
N ASP A 97 8.13 3.81 4.72
CA ASP A 97 9.11 3.85 3.62
C ASP A 97 8.45 3.65 2.25
N ASN A 98 9.25 3.58 1.19
CA ASN A 98 8.79 3.37 -0.18
C ASN A 98 8.18 1.97 -0.43
N PHE A 99 8.35 1.04 0.51
CA PHE A 99 7.79 -0.31 0.48
C PHE A 99 6.56 -0.46 1.39
N ASN A 100 5.99 0.67 1.85
CA ASN A 100 4.87 0.73 2.80
C ASN A 100 5.15 0.05 4.15
N LYS A 101 6.41 -0.03 4.58
CA LYS A 101 6.79 -0.55 5.89
C LYS A 101 6.92 0.59 6.88
N ALA A 102 6.42 0.38 8.11
CA ALA A 102 6.53 1.35 9.19
C ALA A 102 8.00 1.65 9.54
N VAL A 103 8.32 2.93 9.73
CA VAL A 103 9.68 3.41 10.01
C VAL A 103 9.81 3.83 11.48
N LYS A 104 10.88 3.37 12.15
CA LYS A 104 11.17 3.72 13.56
C LYS A 104 11.97 5.01 13.71
N SER A 105 12.70 5.41 12.68
CA SER A 105 13.53 6.63 12.67
C SER A 105 13.35 7.34 11.31
N PRO A 106 12.21 8.04 11.12
CA PRO A 106 11.87 8.63 9.86
C PRO A 106 12.69 9.89 9.58
N THR A 107 12.92 10.16 8.30
CA THR A 107 13.40 11.45 7.82
C THR A 107 12.27 12.49 7.82
N ALA A 108 12.63 13.77 7.83
CA ALA A 108 11.65 14.85 7.73
C ALA A 108 10.77 14.72 6.47
N THR A 109 11.33 14.26 5.35
CA THR A 109 10.57 14.00 4.11
C THR A 109 9.54 12.89 4.29
N GLN A 110 9.87 11.79 4.97
CA GLN A 110 8.93 10.70 5.25
C GLN A 110 7.80 11.16 6.16
N ILE A 111 8.10 11.99 7.18
CA ILE A 111 7.10 12.58 8.07
C ILE A 111 6.15 13.47 7.26
N ASN A 112 6.68 14.42 6.48
CA ASN A 112 5.87 15.32 5.66
C ASN A 112 4.97 14.57 4.66
N ASN A 113 5.51 13.55 3.99
CA ASN A 113 4.74 12.73 3.05
C ASN A 113 3.62 11.97 3.77
N SER A 114 3.88 11.47 4.98
CA SER A 114 2.87 10.76 5.78
C SER A 114 1.78 11.70 6.29
N ILE A 115 2.11 12.95 6.66
CA ILE A 115 1.12 13.99 7.00
C ILE A 115 0.18 14.25 5.81
N LYS A 116 0.73 14.40 4.58
CA LYS A 116 -0.07 14.61 3.38
C LYS A 116 -0.98 13.42 3.06
N ARG A 117 -0.47 12.20 3.18
CA ARG A 117 -1.28 10.97 3.04
C ARG A 117 -2.38 10.88 4.10
N CYS A 118 -2.04 11.20 5.36
CA CYS A 118 -3.00 11.24 6.46
C CYS A 118 -4.13 12.23 6.19
N LEU A 119 -3.82 13.43 5.68
CA LEU A 119 -4.79 14.45 5.32
C LEU A 119 -5.77 13.93 4.24
N VAL A 120 -5.27 13.30 3.17
CA VAL A 120 -6.12 12.76 2.11
C VAL A 120 -7.01 11.63 2.64
N LYS A 121 -6.49 10.73 3.47
CA LYS A 121 -7.30 9.69 4.13
C LYS A 121 -8.34 10.31 5.08
N CYS A 122 -8.02 11.39 5.75
CA CYS A 122 -8.98 12.11 6.58
C CYS A 122 -10.13 12.71 5.72
N PHE A 123 -9.84 13.24 4.51
CA PHE A 123 -10.89 13.65 3.57
C PHE A 123 -11.74 12.48 3.07
N ALA A 124 -11.14 11.30 2.91
CA ALA A 124 -11.89 10.09 2.55
C ALA A 124 -12.90 9.68 3.63
N LEU A 125 -12.62 9.95 4.91
CA LEU A 125 -13.61 9.75 5.97
C LEU A 125 -14.84 10.62 5.78
N PHE A 126 -14.74 11.75 5.09
CA PHE A 126 -15.87 12.62 4.70
C PHE A 126 -16.50 12.21 3.36
N GLY A 127 -16.01 11.16 2.70
CA GLY A 127 -16.56 10.60 1.47
C GLY A 127 -15.68 10.82 0.23
N LEU A 128 -14.77 11.80 0.21
CA LEU A 128 -14.01 12.13 -0.98
C LEU A 128 -13.10 10.96 -1.41
N GLY A 129 -13.41 10.40 -2.58
CA GLY A 129 -12.62 9.31 -3.15
C GLY A 129 -12.53 8.06 -2.26
N LEU A 130 -13.45 7.86 -1.32
CA LEU A 130 -13.42 6.72 -0.38
C LEU A 130 -13.30 5.38 -1.10
N TYR A 131 -13.84 5.26 -2.30
CA TYR A 131 -13.81 4.03 -3.07
C TYR A 131 -12.41 3.63 -3.57
N ILE A 132 -11.44 4.56 -3.66
CA ILE A 132 -10.08 4.23 -4.09
C ILE A 132 -9.30 3.45 -3.01
N TYR A 133 -9.74 3.53 -1.74
CA TYR A 133 -9.14 2.83 -0.62
C TYR A 133 -9.76 1.45 -0.37
N ARG A 134 -10.76 1.05 -1.16
CA ARG A 134 -11.37 -0.28 -1.04
C ARG A 134 -10.33 -1.35 -1.38
N GLY A 135 -10.04 -2.22 -0.43
CA GLY A 135 -9.07 -3.29 -0.56
C GLY A 135 -7.67 -2.99 0.00
N GLU A 136 -7.38 -1.77 0.48
CA GLU A 136 -6.10 -1.49 1.14
C GLU A 136 -5.92 -2.30 2.44
N ASP A 137 -7.00 -2.57 3.16
CA ASP A 137 -7.00 -3.33 4.42
C ASP A 137 -7.25 -4.84 4.22
N LEU A 138 -7.43 -5.29 2.98
CA LEU A 138 -7.46 -6.72 2.71
C LEU A 138 -6.05 -7.27 3.01
N PRO A 139 -5.95 -8.39 3.76
CA PRO A 139 -4.67 -9.09 3.88
C PRO A 139 -4.09 -9.22 2.48
N GLU A 140 -2.79 -8.93 2.32
CA GLU A 140 -2.11 -9.29 1.08
C GLU A 140 -2.42 -10.76 0.86
N ILE A 141 -3.43 -11.02 0.03
CA ILE A 141 -3.56 -12.35 -0.55
C ILE A 141 -2.27 -12.44 -1.34
N ASP A 142 -1.40 -13.33 -0.87
CA ASP A 142 -0.17 -13.69 -1.53
C ASP A 142 -0.57 -14.27 -2.89
N THR A 143 -0.98 -13.34 -3.78
CA THR A 143 -1.38 -13.70 -5.15
C THR A 143 -0.09 -14.20 -5.78
N PRO A 144 -0.02 -15.49 -6.07
CA PRO A 144 1.18 -16.11 -6.58
C PRO A 144 1.58 -15.34 -7.84
N LYS A 145 2.73 -14.65 -7.79
CA LYS A 145 3.29 -14.01 -8.98
C LYS A 145 3.62 -15.09 -10.00
N ALA A 146 3.47 -14.79 -11.27
CA ALA A 146 3.98 -15.65 -12.33
C ALA A 146 5.47 -15.92 -12.10
N ILE A 147 5.93 -17.11 -12.48
CA ILE A 147 7.36 -17.43 -12.45
C ILE A 147 8.11 -16.49 -13.40
N THR A 148 9.37 -16.17 -13.07
CA THR A 148 10.19 -15.33 -13.92
C THR A 148 10.61 -16.10 -15.18
N GLU A 149 10.99 -15.38 -16.23
CA GLU A 149 11.48 -16.01 -17.47
C GLU A 149 12.74 -16.86 -17.23
N GLU A 150 13.59 -16.44 -16.31
CA GLU A 150 14.78 -17.19 -15.90
C GLU A 150 14.40 -18.49 -15.19
N GLN A 151 13.47 -18.43 -14.23
CA GLN A 151 12.95 -19.61 -13.55
C GLN A 151 12.28 -20.57 -14.52
N TYR A 152 11.49 -20.07 -15.48
CA TYR A 152 10.88 -20.88 -16.52
C TYR A 152 11.93 -21.60 -17.37
N LYS A 153 12.90 -20.87 -17.94
CA LYS A 153 13.98 -21.44 -18.77
C LYS A 153 14.78 -22.50 -17.99
N TYR A 154 15.08 -22.21 -16.73
CA TYR A 154 15.84 -23.14 -15.90
C TYR A 154 15.03 -24.41 -15.59
N LEU A 155 13.77 -24.28 -15.21
CA LEU A 155 12.86 -25.41 -14.96
C LEU A 155 12.72 -26.29 -16.21
N MET A 156 12.48 -25.70 -17.39
CA MET A 156 12.36 -26.41 -18.64
C MET A 156 13.67 -27.14 -19.02
N SER A 157 14.83 -26.57 -18.71
CA SER A 157 16.12 -27.23 -18.90
C SER A 157 16.30 -28.48 -18.06
N LEU A 158 15.76 -28.48 -16.82
CA LEU A 158 15.82 -29.62 -15.91
C LEU A 158 14.92 -30.80 -16.30
N ILE A 159 13.87 -30.54 -17.06
CA ILE A 159 12.89 -31.52 -17.52
C ILE A 159 12.98 -31.82 -19.02
N LYS A 160 14.06 -31.36 -19.69
CA LYS A 160 14.24 -31.52 -21.14
C LYS A 160 14.10 -32.98 -21.63
N ASP A 161 14.57 -33.94 -20.81
CA ASP A 161 14.59 -35.37 -21.12
C ASP A 161 13.29 -36.09 -20.71
N LYS A 162 12.27 -35.37 -20.18
CA LYS A 162 10.95 -35.93 -19.89
C LYS A 162 10.06 -35.90 -21.14
N ASP A 163 9.04 -36.76 -21.12
CA ASP A 163 8.09 -36.86 -22.23
C ASP A 163 7.29 -35.56 -22.43
N GLU A 164 6.76 -35.38 -23.63
CA GLU A 164 6.01 -34.16 -24.00
C GLU A 164 4.73 -33.98 -23.18
N SER A 165 4.11 -35.06 -22.73
CA SER A 165 2.90 -35.00 -21.91
C SER A 165 3.21 -34.39 -20.54
N PHE A 166 4.37 -34.76 -19.97
CA PHE A 166 4.85 -34.22 -18.71
C PHE A 166 5.20 -32.71 -18.84
N LYS A 167 5.92 -32.32 -19.88
CA LYS A 167 6.25 -30.91 -20.15
C LYS A 167 4.98 -30.06 -20.26
N LYS A 168 3.99 -30.54 -21.02
CA LYS A 168 2.70 -29.89 -21.19
C LYS A 168 1.92 -29.78 -19.86
N SER A 169 2.04 -30.75 -18.96
CA SER A 169 1.43 -30.69 -17.64
C SER A 169 2.04 -29.57 -16.77
N ILE A 170 3.35 -29.38 -16.84
CA ILE A 170 4.06 -28.30 -16.14
C ILE A 170 3.65 -26.94 -16.73
N GLU A 171 3.60 -26.78 -18.05
CA GLU A 171 3.14 -25.55 -18.70
C GLU A 171 1.68 -25.21 -18.31
N THR A 172 0.83 -26.22 -18.26
CA THR A 172 -0.55 -26.05 -17.80
C THR A 172 -0.61 -25.63 -16.33
N ALA A 173 0.26 -26.18 -15.47
CA ALA A 173 0.34 -25.80 -14.06
C ALA A 173 0.81 -24.34 -13.89
N ILE A 174 1.73 -23.87 -14.75
CA ILE A 174 2.18 -22.48 -14.82
C ILE A 174 1.03 -21.58 -15.26
N SER A 175 0.36 -21.91 -16.35
CA SER A 175 -0.75 -21.12 -16.91
C SER A 175 -1.92 -20.98 -15.93
N ASN A 176 -2.19 -22.03 -15.15
CA ASN A 176 -3.24 -22.05 -14.13
C ASN A 176 -2.77 -21.52 -12.75
N GLN A 177 -1.57 -20.94 -12.67
CA GLN A 177 -0.93 -20.43 -11.45
C GLN A 177 -0.77 -21.47 -10.31
N LYS A 178 -0.94 -22.75 -10.58
CA LYS A 178 -0.63 -23.83 -9.65
C LYS A 178 0.87 -23.96 -9.39
N LEU A 179 1.68 -23.67 -10.41
CA LEU A 179 3.13 -23.49 -10.32
C LEU A 179 3.44 -22.00 -10.53
N ASN A 180 4.01 -21.36 -9.50
CA ASN A 180 4.13 -19.92 -9.37
C ASN A 180 5.39 -19.55 -8.57
N SER A 181 5.67 -18.25 -8.40
CA SER A 181 6.86 -17.76 -7.70
C SER A 181 7.06 -18.31 -6.28
N ASN A 182 5.98 -18.70 -5.58
CA ASN A 182 6.05 -19.18 -4.20
C ASN A 182 6.50 -20.64 -4.08
N ASN A 183 6.30 -21.43 -5.14
CA ASN A 183 6.58 -22.87 -5.09
C ASN A 183 7.55 -23.36 -6.18
N VAL A 184 7.87 -22.59 -7.20
CA VAL A 184 8.74 -22.98 -8.30
C VAL A 184 10.14 -23.42 -7.84
N ASP A 185 10.71 -22.80 -6.81
CA ASP A 185 12.03 -23.14 -6.30
C ASP A 185 12.06 -24.53 -5.66
N ALA A 186 10.95 -24.96 -5.04
CA ALA A 186 10.79 -26.32 -4.54
C ALA A 186 10.80 -27.36 -5.68
N TYR A 187 10.10 -27.08 -6.77
CA TYR A 187 10.11 -27.91 -7.99
C TYR A 187 11.51 -27.97 -8.63
N ILE A 188 12.17 -26.82 -8.80
CA ILE A 188 13.54 -26.75 -9.30
C ILE A 188 14.48 -27.63 -8.48
N LYS A 189 14.40 -27.51 -7.16
CA LYS A 189 15.23 -28.29 -6.23
C LYS A 189 14.94 -29.79 -6.33
N GLN A 190 13.67 -30.18 -6.46
CA GLN A 190 13.27 -31.59 -6.63
C GLN A 190 13.84 -32.20 -7.91
N PHE A 191 13.72 -31.52 -9.05
CA PHE A 191 14.23 -32.02 -10.33
C PHE A 191 15.76 -31.99 -10.40
N SER A 192 16.42 -30.98 -9.86
CA SER A 192 17.88 -30.91 -9.76
C SER A 192 18.45 -32.08 -8.97
N ASN A 193 17.82 -32.46 -7.85
CA ASN A 193 18.27 -33.59 -7.03
C ASN A 193 18.03 -34.95 -7.72
N LYS A 194 16.93 -35.09 -8.47
CA LYS A 194 16.59 -36.31 -9.21
C LYS A 194 17.57 -36.57 -10.36
N ASN A 195 17.90 -35.51 -11.11
CA ASN A 195 18.88 -35.60 -12.20
C ASN A 195 20.29 -35.92 -11.70
N LYS A 196 20.67 -35.44 -10.49
CA LYS A 196 21.96 -35.80 -9.84
C LYS A 196 22.02 -37.26 -9.40
N LYS A 197 20.92 -37.87 -9.00
CA LYS A 197 20.86 -39.30 -8.63
C LYS A 197 20.95 -40.19 -9.87
N GLU A 198 20.16 -39.89 -10.91
CA GLU A 198 20.16 -40.63 -12.18
C GLU A 198 21.52 -40.61 -12.89
N SER A 199 22.31 -39.54 -12.73
CA SER A 199 23.67 -39.43 -13.29
C SER A 199 24.73 -40.17 -12.47
N LYS A 200 24.46 -40.52 -11.20
CA LYS A 200 25.37 -41.33 -10.35
C LYS A 200 25.13 -42.85 -10.49
N GLU A 201 23.93 -43.27 -10.87
CA GLU A 201 23.59 -44.69 -11.12
C GLU A 201 23.99 -45.17 -12.50
N LYS A 202 24.38 -44.27 -13.42
CA LYS A 202 24.85 -44.59 -14.77
C LYS A 202 26.38 -44.59 -14.93
N LYS A 203 27.11 -44.46 -13.82
CA LYS A 203 28.58 -44.60 -13.74
C LYS A 203 28.94 -45.81 -12.92
#